data_8df438e4f80c29c3b920b57623469c8e
#
_entry.id   8df438e4f80c29c3b920b57623469c8e
#
_cell.length_a   1.000
_cell.length_b   1.000
_cell.length_c   1.000
_cell.angle_alpha   90.00
_cell.angle_beta   90.00
_cell.angle_gamma   90.00
#
_symmetry.space_group_name_H-M   'P 1'
#
loop_
_entity.id
_entity.type
_entity.pdbx_description
1 polymer ?
#
loop_
_entity_poly.entity_id
_entity_poly.type
_entity_poly.pdbx_seq_one_letter_code
_entity_poly.pdbx_strand_id
1 'polypeptide(L)'
;MPVQDGISTRFQQLQKRFAGHYQEIFYNDLAEKTVVIVPSLTLDRKMLESVTGHMHYEERLLCLLMLLRMPRTTVIYVSSQPIDASIIDYYLHLLPGITGYHARQRLHLFSCYDGSSASLTQKILDRPRLVNRIRALIVKPELAHMVCFNVTELEAKLSGQLDIPVYGCDPALSYLGSKSGSRDIFRQLNVPMPEGFENLEDEEGIVQALVRLKQQNPLLKKAVVKINEGFSGDGNAIFHYNGLDAGSLNLQEEIRERLPDRLSIVANGMGYTNYMNGFKKLGGIVEEFMEGAMKQSPSVQCRINPLGVCDIISTHDQVLGGESGQVFLGATFPARKAYSRELAIPAMSIAGAMQQLGVLGRFGIDFLSVYRNGAWFHYAIEINLRKGGTTHPFLMLQFLTNGEYDMQSGEYRMPNGQSRYYFASDNVEDARYKGLTPHDLIDIAMCHKLLYDGAKQCGVMFHMIGALSEFGKLGMVCIGGSHEEARAYFEKTINVLNQVCTDCPGS
;
A
#
# COMPACT_ATOMS: atom_id res chain seq x y z
N MET A 1 30.23 -10.86 1.12
CA MET A 1 30.42 -9.58 1.83
C MET A 1 30.88 -8.42 0.93
N PRO A 2 31.94 -8.45 0.07
CA PRO A 2 32.35 -7.23 -0.67
C PRO A 2 31.36 -6.73 -1.73
N VAL A 3 30.45 -7.55 -2.24
CA VAL A 3 29.48 -7.14 -3.26
C VAL A 3 28.30 -6.37 -2.63
N GLN A 4 27.87 -6.72 -1.44
CA GLN A 4 26.80 -6.03 -0.71
C GLN A 4 27.20 -4.62 -0.29
N ASP A 5 28.44 -4.45 0.19
CA ASP A 5 28.99 -3.12 0.57
C ASP A 5 29.05 -2.16 -0.62
N GLY A 6 29.34 -2.68 -1.82
CA GLY A 6 29.39 -1.88 -3.04
C GLY A 6 28.01 -1.40 -3.52
N ILE A 7 26.97 -2.22 -3.39
CA ILE A 7 25.59 -1.86 -3.76
C ILE A 7 25.07 -0.77 -2.83
N SER A 8 25.23 -0.92 -1.53
CA SER A 8 24.80 0.04 -0.52
C SER A 8 25.47 1.40 -0.73
N THR A 9 26.79 1.42 -0.95
CA THR A 9 27.57 2.65 -1.20
C THR A 9 27.08 3.36 -2.46
N ARG A 10 26.86 2.62 -3.57
CA ARG A 10 26.36 3.23 -4.82
C ARG A 10 24.95 3.78 -4.65
N PHE A 11 24.06 3.05 -4.01
CA PHE A 11 22.71 3.50 -3.73
C PHE A 11 22.72 4.81 -2.94
N GLN A 12 23.49 4.91 -1.86
CA GLN A 12 23.60 6.13 -1.06
C GLN A 12 24.15 7.31 -1.84
N GLN A 13 25.15 7.10 -2.74
CA GLN A 13 25.64 8.16 -3.63
C GLN A 13 24.55 8.68 -4.56
N LEU A 14 23.71 7.78 -5.12
CA LEU A 14 22.60 8.15 -5.98
C LEU A 14 21.53 8.94 -5.22
N GLN A 15 21.23 8.53 -3.99
CA GLN A 15 20.27 9.26 -3.14
C GLN A 15 20.76 10.67 -2.77
N LYS A 16 22.06 10.87 -2.52
CA LYS A 16 22.65 12.20 -2.32
C LYS A 16 22.54 13.06 -3.59
N ARG A 17 22.79 12.48 -4.78
CA ARG A 17 22.59 13.16 -6.06
C ARG A 17 21.14 13.59 -6.25
N PHE A 18 20.18 12.74 -5.84
CA PHE A 18 18.76 13.03 -5.93
C PHE A 18 18.37 14.29 -5.12
N ALA A 19 18.89 14.42 -3.91
CA ALA A 19 18.67 15.62 -3.10
C ALA A 19 19.16 16.88 -3.80
N GLY A 20 20.33 16.83 -4.48
CA GLY A 20 20.91 17.97 -5.20
C GLY A 20 20.06 18.45 -6.40
N HIS A 21 19.28 17.57 -7.02
CA HIS A 21 18.44 17.89 -8.19
C HIS A 21 16.94 17.90 -7.89
N TYR A 22 16.55 17.73 -6.63
CA TYR A 22 15.14 17.59 -6.26
C TYR A 22 14.27 18.76 -6.70
N GLN A 23 14.76 20.00 -6.52
CA GLN A 23 14.02 21.21 -6.91
C GLN A 23 13.77 21.23 -8.42
N GLU A 24 14.77 20.90 -9.22
CA GLU A 24 14.66 20.85 -10.68
C GLU A 24 13.69 19.77 -11.13
N ILE A 25 13.74 18.58 -10.52
CA ILE A 25 12.88 17.45 -10.89
C ILE A 25 11.42 17.70 -10.55
N PHE A 26 11.12 18.26 -9.37
CA PHE A 26 9.74 18.29 -8.86
C PHE A 26 9.03 19.64 -8.97
N TYR A 27 9.78 20.74 -9.09
CA TYR A 27 9.20 22.09 -9.14
C TYR A 27 9.44 22.82 -10.47
N ASN A 28 10.25 22.26 -11.36
CA ASN A 28 10.38 22.78 -12.73
C ASN A 28 9.57 21.89 -13.69
N ASP A 29 8.39 22.35 -14.08
CA ASP A 29 7.52 21.63 -15.03
C ASP A 29 8.11 21.54 -16.44
N LEU A 30 9.10 22.40 -16.77
CA LEU A 30 9.78 22.42 -18.07
C LEU A 30 11.08 21.62 -18.08
N ALA A 31 11.49 21.05 -16.96
CA ALA A 31 12.68 20.19 -16.92
C ALA A 31 12.49 18.92 -17.77
N GLU A 32 13.50 18.58 -18.57
CA GLU A 32 13.55 17.31 -19.30
C GLU A 32 13.89 16.18 -18.35
N LYS A 33 12.88 15.60 -17.75
CA LYS A 33 13.03 14.55 -16.73
C LYS A 33 12.54 13.20 -17.21
N THR A 34 13.16 12.15 -16.68
CA THR A 34 12.75 10.76 -16.94
C THR A 34 12.31 10.09 -15.64
N VAL A 35 11.13 9.51 -15.65
CA VAL A 35 10.61 8.71 -14.53
C VAL A 35 10.53 7.25 -14.95
N VAL A 36 11.34 6.40 -14.32
CA VAL A 36 11.32 4.95 -14.55
C VAL A 36 10.41 4.32 -13.50
N ILE A 37 9.28 3.79 -13.93
CA ILE A 37 8.28 3.18 -13.06
C ILE A 37 8.47 1.67 -13.11
N VAL A 38 8.89 1.11 -11.98
CA VAL A 38 9.02 -0.32 -11.74
C VAL A 38 8.05 -0.68 -10.62
N PRO A 39 6.79 -1.02 -10.93
CA PRO A 39 5.74 -1.26 -9.94
C PRO A 39 5.93 -2.59 -9.22
N SER A 40 7.16 -2.96 -8.93
CA SER A 40 7.50 -4.21 -8.26
C SER A 40 6.91 -4.24 -6.85
N LEU A 41 6.15 -5.28 -6.57
CA LEU A 41 5.81 -5.71 -5.23
C LEU A 41 6.78 -6.83 -4.86
N THR A 42 7.94 -6.44 -4.32
CA THR A 42 9.00 -7.37 -3.96
C THR A 42 8.74 -7.90 -2.55
N LEU A 43 8.14 -9.07 -2.47
CA LEU A 43 7.81 -9.82 -1.26
C LEU A 43 8.41 -11.23 -1.34
N ASP A 44 8.29 -11.99 -0.24
CA ASP A 44 8.56 -13.43 -0.26
C ASP A 44 7.71 -14.12 -1.33
N ARG A 45 8.29 -15.07 -2.05
CA ARG A 45 7.64 -15.74 -3.18
C ARG A 45 6.31 -16.41 -2.81
N LYS A 46 6.26 -17.06 -1.64
CA LYS A 46 5.03 -17.73 -1.18
C LYS A 46 3.92 -16.73 -0.88
N MET A 47 4.29 -15.55 -0.37
CA MET A 47 3.32 -14.46 -0.16
C MET A 47 2.79 -13.92 -1.47
N LEU A 48 3.62 -13.78 -2.52
CA LEU A 48 3.15 -13.35 -3.84
C LEU A 48 2.21 -14.39 -4.47
N GLU A 49 2.52 -15.68 -4.33
CA GLU A 49 1.70 -16.77 -4.86
C GLU A 49 0.31 -16.86 -4.19
N SER A 50 0.17 -16.40 -2.95
CA SER A 50 -1.13 -16.39 -2.25
C SER A 50 -2.07 -15.26 -2.71
N VAL A 51 -1.55 -14.23 -3.41
CA VAL A 51 -2.34 -13.09 -3.86
C VAL A 51 -2.93 -13.35 -5.25
N THR A 52 -4.25 -13.55 -5.33
CA THR A 52 -4.96 -13.75 -6.61
C THR A 52 -4.70 -12.60 -7.56
N GLY A 53 -4.21 -12.91 -8.77
CA GLY A 53 -3.92 -11.90 -9.79
C GLY A 53 -2.76 -10.96 -9.44
N HIS A 54 -1.78 -11.41 -8.64
CA HIS A 54 -0.67 -10.58 -8.13
C HIS A 54 0.08 -9.80 -9.21
N MET A 55 0.21 -10.30 -10.43
CA MET A 55 0.87 -9.60 -11.54
C MET A 55 0.15 -8.30 -11.92
N HIS A 56 -1.18 -8.27 -11.81
CA HIS A 56 -1.97 -7.08 -12.13
C HIS A 56 -1.91 -6.00 -11.04
N TYR A 57 -1.36 -6.32 -9.86
CA TYR A 57 -1.04 -5.29 -8.86
C TYR A 57 0.00 -4.28 -9.37
N GLU A 58 0.78 -4.65 -10.38
CA GLU A 58 1.66 -3.72 -11.08
C GLU A 58 0.87 -2.56 -11.70
N GLU A 59 -0.34 -2.79 -12.18
CA GLU A 59 -1.21 -1.76 -12.81
C GLU A 59 -1.62 -0.64 -11.84
N ARG A 60 -1.49 -0.81 -10.52
CA ARG A 60 -1.77 0.26 -9.55
C ARG A 60 -0.89 1.49 -9.77
N LEU A 61 0.34 1.34 -10.23
CA LEU A 61 1.21 2.47 -10.52
C LEU A 61 1.01 3.07 -11.93
N LEU A 62 0.06 2.57 -12.74
CA LEU A 62 -0.37 3.26 -13.98
C LEU A 62 -0.93 4.66 -13.68
N CYS A 63 -1.37 4.92 -12.44
CA CYS A 63 -1.69 6.28 -12.00
C CYS A 63 -0.56 7.28 -12.26
N LEU A 64 0.69 6.85 -12.30
CA LEU A 64 1.85 7.70 -12.57
C LEU A 64 2.00 8.07 -14.05
N LEU A 65 1.23 7.49 -14.97
CA LEU A 65 1.13 7.98 -16.35
C LEU A 65 0.61 9.42 -16.39
N MET A 66 -0.09 9.87 -15.33
CA MET A 66 -0.50 11.26 -15.18
C MET A 66 0.68 12.26 -15.13
N LEU A 67 1.90 11.80 -14.86
CA LEU A 67 3.11 12.63 -14.96
C LEU A 67 3.39 13.11 -16.40
N LEU A 68 2.82 12.42 -17.41
CA LEU A 68 2.90 12.83 -18.81
C LEU A 68 2.19 14.16 -19.10
N ARG A 69 1.36 14.67 -18.18
CA ARG A 69 0.81 16.03 -18.29
C ARG A 69 1.89 17.12 -18.32
N MET A 70 3.06 16.83 -17.73
CA MET A 70 4.22 17.72 -17.82
C MET A 70 4.89 17.54 -19.20
N PRO A 71 5.07 18.62 -20.00
CA PRO A 71 5.34 18.52 -21.43
C PRO A 71 6.69 17.90 -21.79
N ARG A 72 7.68 17.95 -20.89
CA ARG A 72 9.02 17.41 -21.11
C ARG A 72 9.36 16.19 -20.26
N THR A 73 8.35 15.58 -19.65
CA THR A 73 8.54 14.37 -18.84
C THR A 73 8.43 13.13 -19.73
N THR A 74 9.45 12.29 -19.71
CA THR A 74 9.46 10.96 -20.28
C THR A 74 9.13 9.95 -19.18
N VAL A 75 8.19 9.03 -19.47
CA VAL A 75 7.84 7.93 -18.58
C VAL A 75 8.26 6.62 -19.22
N ILE A 76 9.02 5.83 -18.48
CA ILE A 76 9.39 4.46 -18.82
C ILE A 76 8.66 3.55 -17.82
N TYR A 77 7.73 2.76 -18.30
CA TYR A 77 6.95 1.82 -17.48
C TYR A 77 7.36 0.38 -17.80
N VAL A 78 7.69 -0.39 -16.78
CA VAL A 78 8.11 -1.80 -16.95
C VAL A 78 7.13 -2.70 -16.22
N SER A 79 6.68 -3.77 -16.88
CA SER A 79 5.74 -4.75 -16.32
C SER A 79 6.20 -6.20 -16.53
N SER A 80 5.66 -7.12 -15.74
CA SER A 80 5.93 -8.55 -15.88
C SER A 80 5.39 -9.10 -17.21
N GLN A 81 4.15 -8.75 -17.54
CA GLN A 81 3.46 -9.11 -18.79
C GLN A 81 3.09 -7.83 -19.56
N PRO A 82 2.90 -7.90 -20.88
CA PRO A 82 2.41 -6.77 -21.65
C PRO A 82 1.06 -6.29 -21.09
N ILE A 83 0.94 -4.97 -20.93
CA ILE A 83 -0.33 -4.34 -20.54
C ILE A 83 -1.14 -4.11 -21.81
N ASP A 84 -2.42 -4.44 -21.79
CA ASP A 84 -3.32 -4.23 -22.91
C ASP A 84 -3.36 -2.76 -23.33
N ALA A 85 -3.39 -2.52 -24.65
CA ALA A 85 -3.37 -1.19 -25.22
C ALA A 85 -4.59 -0.35 -24.79
N SER A 86 -5.75 -0.98 -24.63
CA SER A 86 -6.98 -0.31 -24.19
C SER A 86 -6.87 0.24 -22.76
N ILE A 87 -6.17 -0.49 -21.88
CA ILE A 87 -5.88 -0.02 -20.51
C ILE A 87 -4.99 1.21 -20.55
N ILE A 88 -3.95 1.21 -21.38
CA ILE A 88 -3.07 2.38 -21.54
C ILE A 88 -3.84 3.56 -22.10
N ASP A 89 -4.65 3.35 -23.14
CA ASP A 89 -5.46 4.42 -23.75
C ASP A 89 -6.48 4.97 -22.75
N TYR A 90 -7.09 4.11 -21.94
CA TYR A 90 -7.98 4.52 -20.84
C TYR A 90 -7.28 5.52 -19.90
N TYR A 91 -6.06 5.22 -19.43
CA TYR A 91 -5.32 6.15 -18.57
C TYR A 91 -4.90 7.44 -19.30
N LEU A 92 -4.50 7.34 -20.58
CA LEU A 92 -4.13 8.52 -21.35
C LEU A 92 -5.32 9.46 -21.64
N HIS A 93 -6.54 8.94 -21.70
CA HIS A 93 -7.76 9.77 -21.82
C HIS A 93 -8.08 10.56 -20.54
N LEU A 94 -7.56 10.14 -19.38
CA LEU A 94 -7.73 10.85 -18.12
C LEU A 94 -6.79 12.05 -17.97
N LEU A 95 -5.79 12.22 -18.87
CA LEU A 95 -4.81 13.30 -18.79
C LEU A 95 -5.45 14.67 -18.98
N PRO A 96 -5.40 15.57 -17.99
CA PRO A 96 -5.92 16.91 -18.16
C PRO A 96 -4.97 17.77 -19.01
N GLY A 97 -5.52 18.47 -20.00
CA GLY A 97 -4.81 19.52 -20.74
C GLY A 97 -3.80 19.06 -21.79
N ILE A 98 -3.67 17.74 -22.05
CA ILE A 98 -2.80 17.19 -23.08
C ILE A 98 -3.51 16.09 -23.86
N THR A 99 -3.21 15.97 -25.15
CA THR A 99 -3.76 14.86 -25.95
C THR A 99 -3.02 13.57 -25.70
N GLY A 100 -3.75 12.43 -25.75
CA GLY A 100 -3.15 11.09 -25.63
C GLY A 100 -2.03 10.85 -26.66
N TYR A 101 -2.12 11.43 -27.87
CA TYR A 101 -1.10 11.34 -28.90
C TYR A 101 0.25 11.90 -28.42
N HIS A 102 0.28 13.12 -27.89
CA HIS A 102 1.50 13.74 -27.37
C HIS A 102 2.04 13.04 -26.12
N ALA A 103 1.16 12.54 -25.26
CA ALA A 103 1.57 11.75 -24.11
C ALA A 103 2.24 10.45 -24.54
N ARG A 104 1.66 9.74 -25.53
CA ARG A 104 2.18 8.46 -26.03
C ARG A 104 3.58 8.56 -26.65
N GLN A 105 3.95 9.68 -27.24
CA GLN A 105 5.30 9.90 -27.77
C GLN A 105 6.40 9.92 -26.70
N ARG A 106 6.03 10.17 -25.45
CA ARG A 106 6.94 10.25 -24.29
C ARG A 106 6.73 9.08 -23.31
N LEU A 107 5.92 8.09 -23.70
CA LEU A 107 5.64 6.89 -22.94
C LEU A 107 6.36 5.69 -23.59
N HIS A 108 7.24 5.05 -22.83
CA HIS A 108 7.92 3.83 -23.22
C HIS A 108 7.45 2.68 -22.34
N LEU A 109 6.82 1.68 -22.95
CA LEU A 109 6.33 0.50 -22.26
C LEU A 109 7.27 -0.66 -22.54
N PHE A 110 7.72 -1.32 -21.49
CA PHE A 110 8.52 -2.54 -21.54
C PHE A 110 7.82 -3.66 -20.77
N SER A 111 8.02 -4.89 -21.25
CA SER A 111 7.57 -6.08 -20.56
C SER A 111 8.69 -7.11 -20.47
N CYS A 112 8.70 -7.86 -19.37
CA CYS A 112 9.58 -9.00 -19.19
C CYS A 112 9.10 -10.24 -19.91
N TYR A 113 7.81 -10.30 -20.35
CA TYR A 113 7.14 -11.48 -20.87
C TYR A 113 7.29 -12.70 -19.96
N ASP A 114 7.12 -12.48 -18.67
CA ASP A 114 7.36 -13.48 -17.62
C ASP A 114 6.23 -13.47 -16.60
N GLY A 115 5.36 -14.47 -16.66
CA GLY A 115 4.23 -14.68 -15.76
C GLY A 115 4.58 -15.43 -14.48
N SER A 116 5.86 -15.71 -14.19
CA SER A 116 6.26 -16.39 -12.96
C SER A 116 5.99 -15.55 -11.71
N SER A 117 6.01 -16.20 -10.55
CA SER A 117 5.86 -15.55 -9.24
C SER A 117 7.12 -14.84 -8.73
N ALA A 118 8.19 -14.76 -9.53
CA ALA A 118 9.33 -13.91 -9.20
C ALA A 118 8.92 -12.42 -9.20
N SER A 119 9.54 -11.60 -8.34
CA SER A 119 9.27 -10.17 -8.34
C SER A 119 9.66 -9.51 -9.68
N LEU A 120 8.95 -8.48 -10.09
CA LEU A 120 9.25 -7.77 -11.33
C LEU A 120 10.70 -7.30 -11.40
N THR A 121 11.24 -6.78 -10.30
CA THR A 121 12.64 -6.31 -10.26
C THR A 121 13.62 -7.44 -10.49
N GLN A 122 13.37 -8.64 -9.96
CA GLN A 122 14.20 -9.82 -10.26
C GLN A 122 14.12 -10.17 -11.74
N LYS A 123 12.93 -10.20 -12.32
CA LYS A 123 12.73 -10.45 -13.75
C LYS A 123 13.49 -9.47 -14.64
N ILE A 124 13.52 -8.18 -14.27
CA ILE A 124 14.29 -7.15 -14.99
C ILE A 124 15.79 -7.41 -14.87
N LEU A 125 16.29 -7.67 -13.66
CA LEU A 125 17.71 -7.93 -13.38
C LEU A 125 18.24 -9.17 -14.14
N ASP A 126 17.41 -10.18 -14.34
CA ASP A 126 17.74 -11.39 -15.10
C ASP A 126 17.77 -11.15 -16.63
N ARG A 127 17.48 -9.91 -17.07
CA ARG A 127 17.43 -9.51 -18.49
C ARG A 127 18.35 -8.32 -18.80
N PRO A 128 19.67 -8.51 -18.87
CA PRO A 128 20.62 -7.40 -19.07
C PRO A 128 20.34 -6.56 -20.32
N ARG A 129 19.81 -7.18 -21.40
CA ARG A 129 19.43 -6.44 -22.62
C ARG A 129 18.26 -5.48 -22.35
N LEU A 130 17.31 -5.86 -21.52
CA LEU A 130 16.20 -4.99 -21.11
C LEU A 130 16.72 -3.81 -20.29
N VAL A 131 17.57 -4.08 -19.30
CA VAL A 131 18.22 -3.02 -18.49
C VAL A 131 18.96 -2.03 -19.39
N ASN A 132 19.74 -2.50 -20.37
CA ASN A 132 20.46 -1.63 -21.30
C ASN A 132 19.51 -0.80 -22.17
N ARG A 133 18.39 -1.36 -22.64
CA ARG A 133 17.37 -0.61 -23.39
C ARG A 133 16.71 0.48 -22.54
N ILE A 134 16.38 0.19 -21.29
CA ILE A 134 15.83 1.17 -20.36
C ILE A 134 16.85 2.29 -20.14
N ARG A 135 18.11 1.93 -19.85
CA ARG A 135 19.19 2.89 -19.61
C ARG A 135 19.43 3.80 -20.81
N ALA A 136 19.36 3.27 -22.04
CA ALA A 136 19.56 4.06 -23.27
C ALA A 136 18.50 5.15 -23.49
N LEU A 137 17.32 5.05 -22.85
CA LEU A 137 16.27 6.07 -22.91
C LEU A 137 16.40 7.14 -21.82
N ILE A 138 17.31 6.97 -20.88
CA ILE A 138 17.56 7.94 -19.81
C ILE A 138 18.58 8.94 -20.32
N VAL A 139 18.10 10.03 -20.90
CA VAL A 139 18.98 11.03 -21.54
C VAL A 139 19.75 11.86 -20.52
N LYS A 140 19.11 12.23 -19.40
CA LYS A 140 19.67 13.03 -18.31
C LYS A 140 19.56 12.26 -16.98
N PRO A 141 20.53 11.40 -16.62
CA PRO A 141 20.48 10.63 -15.40
C PRO A 141 20.36 11.47 -14.12
N GLU A 142 20.88 12.70 -14.14
CA GLU A 142 20.78 13.65 -13.02
C GLU A 142 19.36 14.18 -12.80
N LEU A 143 18.53 14.21 -13.85
CA LEU A 143 17.10 14.59 -13.81
C LEU A 143 16.17 13.37 -13.90
N ALA A 144 16.69 12.16 -13.69
CA ALA A 144 15.92 10.94 -13.71
C ALA A 144 15.82 10.31 -12.31
N HIS A 145 14.73 9.59 -12.07
CA HIS A 145 14.58 8.78 -10.87
C HIS A 145 13.70 7.57 -11.13
N MET A 146 13.86 6.55 -10.30
CA MET A 146 13.03 5.34 -10.30
C MET A 146 11.96 5.43 -9.22
N VAL A 147 10.77 4.92 -9.54
CA VAL A 147 9.64 4.80 -8.62
C VAL A 147 9.23 3.33 -8.54
N CYS A 148 9.22 2.77 -7.33
CA CYS A 148 8.82 1.40 -7.05
C CYS A 148 7.65 1.38 -6.05
N PHE A 149 7.02 0.23 -5.88
CA PHE A 149 6.03 0.04 -4.82
C PHE A 149 6.72 -0.05 -3.45
N ASN A 150 7.66 -0.97 -3.29
CA ASN A 150 8.59 -1.07 -2.17
C ASN A 150 10.03 -1.10 -2.67
N VAL A 151 10.99 -0.88 -1.80
CA VAL A 151 12.42 -0.88 -2.12
C VAL A 151 13.12 -1.92 -1.27
N THR A 152 13.79 -2.86 -1.94
CA THR A 152 14.63 -3.89 -1.36
C THR A 152 16.04 -3.82 -1.99
N GLU A 153 16.91 -4.74 -1.62
CA GLU A 153 18.23 -4.88 -2.23
C GLU A 153 18.17 -5.06 -3.77
N LEU A 154 17.06 -5.62 -4.29
CA LEU A 154 16.86 -5.79 -5.73
C LEU A 154 16.65 -4.44 -6.42
N GLU A 155 15.79 -3.60 -5.86
CA GLU A 155 15.54 -2.24 -6.38
C GLU A 155 16.80 -1.37 -6.24
N ALA A 156 17.55 -1.50 -5.14
CA ALA A 156 18.83 -0.81 -4.97
C ALA A 156 19.87 -1.25 -6.01
N LYS A 157 19.95 -2.55 -6.32
CA LYS A 157 20.81 -3.09 -7.37
C LYS A 157 20.40 -2.57 -8.76
N LEU A 158 19.11 -2.57 -9.08
CA LEU A 158 18.61 -2.05 -10.35
C LEU A 158 18.90 -0.55 -10.50
N SER A 159 18.68 0.23 -9.46
CA SER A 159 19.02 1.66 -9.39
C SER A 159 20.49 1.89 -9.75
N GLY A 160 21.41 1.11 -9.17
CA GLY A 160 22.83 1.16 -9.47
C GLY A 160 23.14 0.82 -10.94
N GLN A 161 22.44 -0.17 -11.54
CA GLN A 161 22.63 -0.53 -12.95
C GLN A 161 22.08 0.52 -13.91
N LEU A 162 20.98 1.19 -13.55
CA LEU A 162 20.40 2.27 -14.35
C LEU A 162 21.08 3.61 -14.11
N ASP A 163 21.90 3.73 -13.08
CA ASP A 163 22.57 4.96 -12.64
C ASP A 163 21.61 6.11 -12.29
N ILE A 164 20.47 5.79 -11.68
CA ILE A 164 19.46 6.75 -11.22
C ILE A 164 19.03 6.46 -9.79
N PRO A 165 18.66 7.48 -8.99
CA PRO A 165 18.16 7.29 -7.63
C PRO A 165 16.77 6.65 -7.60
N VAL A 166 16.39 6.10 -6.46
CA VAL A 166 15.02 5.62 -6.19
C VAL A 166 14.30 6.58 -5.27
N TYR A 167 13.06 6.96 -5.61
CA TYR A 167 12.23 7.70 -4.66
C TYR A 167 11.54 6.72 -3.69
N GLY A 168 12.29 6.27 -2.70
CA GLY A 168 11.88 5.30 -1.71
C GLY A 168 12.93 5.09 -0.63
N CYS A 169 12.57 4.35 0.42
CA CYS A 169 13.40 4.13 1.60
C CYS A 169 14.63 3.27 1.28
N ASP A 170 15.74 3.53 1.97
CA ASP A 170 16.93 2.67 1.94
C ASP A 170 16.57 1.28 2.50
N PRO A 171 16.87 0.18 1.78
CA PRO A 171 16.66 -1.19 2.28
C PRO A 171 17.29 -1.47 3.64
N ALA A 172 18.42 -0.83 3.95
CA ALA A 172 19.08 -0.97 5.26
C ALA A 172 18.19 -0.52 6.43
N LEU A 173 17.15 0.28 6.17
CA LEU A 173 16.18 0.76 7.16
C LEU A 173 14.90 -0.10 7.22
N SER A 174 14.84 -1.23 6.52
CA SER A 174 13.64 -2.06 6.41
C SER A 174 13.08 -2.51 7.76
N TYR A 175 13.96 -2.74 8.76
CA TYR A 175 13.54 -3.09 10.12
C TYR A 175 12.53 -2.10 10.71
N LEU A 176 12.67 -0.80 10.44
CA LEU A 176 11.76 0.25 10.96
C LEU A 176 10.31 0.06 10.48
N GLY A 177 10.13 -0.63 9.35
CA GLY A 177 8.82 -0.98 8.80
C GLY A 177 8.31 -2.37 9.21
N SER A 178 9.08 -3.12 10.00
CA SER A 178 8.60 -4.37 10.61
C SER A 178 7.68 -4.06 11.79
N LYS A 179 6.88 -5.02 12.23
CA LYS A 179 6.00 -4.83 13.39
C LYS A 179 6.80 -4.60 14.67
N SER A 180 7.92 -5.30 14.85
CA SER A 180 8.84 -5.08 15.98
C SER A 180 9.48 -3.69 15.91
N GLY A 181 10.06 -3.31 14.76
CA GLY A 181 10.69 -1.99 14.58
C GLY A 181 9.71 -0.83 14.74
N SER A 182 8.47 -0.99 14.27
CA SER A 182 7.39 0.00 14.48
C SER A 182 7.13 0.22 15.97
N ARG A 183 7.01 -0.86 16.77
CA ARG A 183 6.77 -0.78 18.21
C ARG A 183 7.95 -0.15 18.95
N ASP A 184 9.20 -0.42 18.52
CA ASP A 184 10.40 0.22 19.07
C ASP A 184 10.33 1.76 18.91
N ILE A 185 9.95 2.24 17.73
CA ILE A 185 9.74 3.67 17.45
C ILE A 185 8.61 4.25 18.33
N PHE A 186 7.46 3.56 18.39
CA PHE A 186 6.32 4.04 19.20
C PHE A 186 6.68 4.14 20.68
N ARG A 187 7.42 3.17 21.22
CA ARG A 187 7.90 3.16 22.60
C ARG A 187 8.86 4.31 22.89
N GLN A 188 9.85 4.54 22.01
CA GLN A 188 10.82 5.63 22.13
C GLN A 188 10.14 7.01 22.15
N LEU A 189 9.06 7.15 21.41
CA LEU A 189 8.31 8.40 21.29
C LEU A 189 7.16 8.53 22.30
N ASN A 190 6.93 7.52 23.15
CA ASN A 190 5.77 7.43 24.02
C ASN A 190 4.43 7.57 23.27
N VAL A 191 4.35 7.07 22.04
CA VAL A 191 3.11 7.00 21.26
C VAL A 191 2.28 5.84 21.77
N PRO A 192 0.99 6.04 22.11
CA PRO A 192 0.11 4.96 22.56
C PRO A 192 0.04 3.84 21.51
N MET A 193 0.19 2.60 21.96
CA MET A 193 0.06 1.38 21.17
C MET A 193 -0.57 0.27 22.02
N PRO A 194 -1.13 -0.82 21.45
CA PRO A 194 -1.61 -1.95 22.25
C PRO A 194 -0.48 -2.54 23.11
N GLU A 195 -0.80 -2.93 24.34
CA GLU A 195 0.18 -3.61 25.20
C GLU A 195 0.67 -4.90 24.55
N GLY A 196 1.97 -5.20 24.64
CA GLY A 196 2.53 -6.36 23.97
C GLY A 196 4.04 -6.43 24.01
N PHE A 197 4.55 -7.45 23.33
CA PHE A 197 5.97 -7.81 23.27
C PHE A 197 6.41 -7.98 21.82
N GLU A 198 7.53 -7.40 21.50
CA GLU A 198 8.18 -7.44 20.20
C GLU A 198 9.46 -8.29 20.23
N ASN A 199 10.07 -8.49 19.04
CA ASN A 199 11.31 -9.24 18.83
C ASN A 199 11.22 -10.71 19.29
N LEU A 200 10.06 -11.31 19.11
CA LEU A 200 9.85 -12.73 19.39
C LEU A 200 10.34 -13.56 18.20
N GLU A 201 11.08 -14.63 18.48
CA GLU A 201 11.74 -15.43 17.44
C GLU A 201 11.08 -16.80 17.22
N ASP A 202 10.37 -17.34 18.21
CA ASP A 202 9.85 -18.69 18.18
C ASP A 202 8.55 -18.86 18.97
N GLU A 203 8.08 -20.10 19.01
CA GLU A 203 6.87 -20.51 19.72
C GLU A 203 6.97 -20.28 21.23
N GLU A 204 8.14 -20.53 21.83
CA GLU A 204 8.34 -20.32 23.26
C GLU A 204 8.24 -18.83 23.62
N GLY A 205 8.80 -17.95 22.78
CA GLY A 205 8.64 -16.50 22.92
C GLY A 205 7.18 -16.08 22.86
N ILE A 206 6.39 -16.67 21.96
CA ILE A 206 4.94 -16.44 21.89
C ILE A 206 4.26 -16.87 23.18
N VAL A 207 4.53 -18.09 23.68
CA VAL A 207 3.94 -18.60 24.92
C VAL A 207 4.23 -17.67 26.10
N GLN A 208 5.50 -17.26 26.27
CA GLN A 208 5.89 -16.36 27.36
C GLN A 208 5.21 -15.00 27.25
N ALA A 209 5.11 -14.45 26.05
CA ALA A 209 4.40 -13.19 25.81
C ALA A 209 2.90 -13.28 26.15
N LEU A 210 2.25 -14.37 25.75
CA LEU A 210 0.84 -14.64 26.07
C LEU A 210 0.61 -14.77 27.59
N VAL A 211 1.49 -15.48 28.31
CA VAL A 211 1.45 -15.61 29.76
C VAL A 211 1.54 -14.24 30.42
N ARG A 212 2.55 -13.43 30.04
CA ARG A 212 2.77 -12.07 30.61
C ARG A 212 1.57 -11.16 30.36
N LEU A 213 1.03 -11.13 29.12
CA LEU A 213 -0.16 -10.34 28.82
C LEU A 213 -1.37 -10.75 29.70
N LYS A 214 -1.59 -12.05 29.86
CA LYS A 214 -2.70 -12.56 30.68
C LYS A 214 -2.52 -12.21 32.17
N GLN A 215 -1.29 -12.24 32.69
CA GLN A 215 -0.95 -11.85 34.06
C GLN A 215 -1.10 -10.35 34.28
N GLN A 216 -0.68 -9.50 33.30
CA GLN A 216 -0.84 -8.06 33.34
C GLN A 216 -2.29 -7.61 33.25
N ASN A 217 -3.09 -8.33 32.43
CA ASN A 217 -4.51 -8.07 32.26
C ASN A 217 -5.31 -9.39 32.43
N PRO A 218 -5.71 -9.75 33.68
CA PRO A 218 -6.48 -10.97 33.93
C PRO A 218 -7.81 -11.06 33.16
N LEU A 219 -8.38 -9.93 32.75
CA LEU A 219 -9.63 -9.88 31.99
C LEU A 219 -9.43 -10.02 30.49
N LEU A 220 -8.19 -10.09 30.01
CA LEU A 220 -7.88 -10.22 28.59
C LEU A 220 -8.46 -11.51 28.01
N LYS A 221 -9.28 -11.37 26.99
CA LYS A 221 -9.96 -12.49 26.33
C LYS A 221 -9.21 -13.02 25.11
N LYS A 222 -8.50 -12.12 24.40
CA LYS A 222 -7.80 -12.42 23.15
C LYS A 222 -6.49 -11.67 23.06
N ALA A 223 -5.51 -12.26 22.38
CA ALA A 223 -4.29 -11.59 21.94
C ALA A 223 -4.10 -11.77 20.43
N VAL A 224 -3.34 -10.89 19.81
CA VAL A 224 -2.96 -11.00 18.40
C VAL A 224 -1.49 -11.36 18.32
N VAL A 225 -1.19 -12.43 17.59
CA VAL A 225 0.17 -12.83 17.21
C VAL A 225 0.40 -12.38 15.78
N LYS A 226 1.49 -11.66 15.51
CA LYS A 226 1.75 -11.11 14.18
C LYS A 226 3.18 -11.41 13.76
N ILE A 227 3.35 -11.95 12.56
CA ILE A 227 4.67 -12.07 11.91
C ILE A 227 5.16 -10.67 11.53
N ASN A 228 6.46 -10.40 11.71
CA ASN A 228 7.08 -9.09 11.47
C ASN A 228 6.79 -8.53 10.08
N GLU A 229 6.83 -9.38 9.07
CA GLU A 229 6.51 -9.02 7.70
C GLU A 229 5.25 -9.75 7.25
N GLY A 230 4.25 -9.02 6.78
CA GLY A 230 2.98 -9.55 6.30
C GLY A 230 2.38 -8.64 5.25
N PHE A 231 1.46 -9.17 4.44
CA PHE A 231 0.71 -8.42 3.45
C PHE A 231 -0.78 -8.57 3.76
N SER A 232 -1.51 -7.45 3.83
CA SER A 232 -2.98 -7.41 3.98
C SER A 232 -3.54 -8.18 5.19
N GLY A 233 -2.76 -8.35 6.26
CA GLY A 233 -3.19 -9.08 7.46
C GLY A 233 -2.89 -10.58 7.47
N ASP A 234 -2.37 -11.15 6.40
CA ASP A 234 -2.09 -12.61 6.28
C ASP A 234 -1.09 -13.13 7.34
N GLY A 235 -0.24 -12.27 7.88
CA GLY A 235 0.67 -12.60 8.97
C GLY A 235 0.05 -12.56 10.38
N ASN A 236 -1.25 -12.34 10.51
CA ASN A 236 -1.92 -12.23 11.81
C ASN A 236 -2.57 -13.55 12.23
N ALA A 237 -2.58 -13.79 13.54
CA ALA A 237 -3.35 -14.87 14.16
C ALA A 237 -3.92 -14.39 15.50
N ILE A 238 -5.08 -14.90 15.89
CA ILE A 238 -5.77 -14.51 17.11
C ILE A 238 -5.74 -15.68 18.11
N PHE A 239 -5.14 -15.46 19.27
CA PHE A 239 -5.16 -16.40 20.37
C PHE A 239 -6.32 -16.12 21.32
N HIS A 240 -7.04 -17.17 21.74
CA HIS A 240 -8.21 -17.10 22.62
C HIS A 240 -7.89 -17.63 24.01
N TYR A 241 -8.04 -16.79 25.06
CA TYR A 241 -7.78 -17.15 26.46
C TYR A 241 -8.93 -17.88 27.18
N ASN A 242 -9.96 -18.30 26.47
CA ASN A 242 -11.15 -18.92 27.07
C ASN A 242 -10.79 -20.04 28.07
N GLY A 243 -11.25 -19.91 29.33
CA GLY A 243 -11.02 -20.91 30.39
C GLY A 243 -9.57 -20.99 30.89
N LEU A 244 -8.71 -19.96 30.60
CA LEU A 244 -7.36 -19.79 31.18
C LEU A 244 -7.41 -18.79 32.32
N ASP A 245 -6.92 -19.20 33.50
CA ASP A 245 -6.84 -18.34 34.68
C ASP A 245 -5.46 -17.71 34.78
N ALA A 246 -5.41 -16.38 34.94
CA ALA A 246 -4.17 -15.61 35.11
C ALA A 246 -3.41 -16.01 36.39
N GLY A 247 -4.09 -16.53 37.41
CA GLY A 247 -3.52 -17.01 38.68
C GLY A 247 -3.04 -18.46 38.66
N SER A 248 -3.25 -19.21 37.57
CA SER A 248 -2.82 -20.61 37.49
C SER A 248 -1.31 -20.75 37.57
N LEU A 249 -0.81 -21.62 38.44
CA LEU A 249 0.61 -21.95 38.53
C LEU A 249 1.13 -22.66 37.26
N ASN A 250 0.23 -23.27 36.49
CA ASN A 250 0.54 -24.02 35.28
C ASN A 250 0.16 -23.24 34.00
N LEU A 251 -0.11 -21.94 34.11
CA LEU A 251 -0.61 -21.12 32.97
C LEU A 251 0.28 -21.24 31.73
N GLN A 252 1.58 -21.29 31.89
CA GLN A 252 2.53 -21.41 30.78
C GLN A 252 2.35 -22.74 30.04
N GLU A 253 2.24 -23.84 30.79
CA GLU A 253 2.03 -25.17 30.21
C GLU A 253 0.66 -25.28 29.55
N GLU A 254 -0.37 -24.76 30.21
CA GLU A 254 -1.71 -24.72 29.65
C GLU A 254 -1.81 -23.93 28.34
N ILE A 255 -1.06 -22.82 28.22
CA ILE A 255 -1.00 -22.04 26.99
C ILE A 255 -0.23 -22.81 25.92
N ARG A 256 0.93 -23.42 26.27
CA ARG A 256 1.76 -24.20 25.33
C ARG A 256 0.96 -25.35 24.71
N GLU A 257 0.29 -26.14 25.53
CA GLU A 257 -0.51 -27.28 25.06
C GLU A 257 -1.67 -26.87 24.14
N ARG A 258 -2.29 -25.72 24.43
CA ARG A 258 -3.48 -25.27 23.72
C ARG A 258 -3.19 -24.30 22.57
N LEU A 259 -1.93 -23.85 22.40
CA LEU A 259 -1.57 -22.88 21.37
C LEU A 259 -1.94 -23.34 19.96
N PRO A 260 -1.68 -24.62 19.54
CA PRO A 260 -2.04 -25.07 18.20
C PRO A 260 -3.54 -25.00 17.90
N ASP A 261 -4.38 -25.31 18.90
CA ASP A 261 -5.82 -25.40 18.74
C ASP A 261 -6.54 -24.05 18.91
N ARG A 262 -5.92 -23.10 19.64
CA ARG A 262 -6.51 -21.81 19.98
C ARG A 262 -5.99 -20.63 19.22
N LEU A 263 -4.99 -20.86 18.35
CA LEU A 263 -4.45 -19.84 17.47
C LEU A 263 -5.21 -19.85 16.13
N SER A 264 -6.17 -18.94 15.99
CA SER A 264 -6.93 -18.75 14.76
C SER A 264 -6.13 -17.90 13.77
N ILE A 265 -5.56 -18.53 12.72
CA ILE A 265 -4.77 -17.86 11.70
C ILE A 265 -5.70 -17.13 10.72
N VAL A 266 -5.41 -15.87 10.41
CA VAL A 266 -6.25 -15.01 9.54
C VAL A 266 -6.13 -15.41 8.07
N ALA A 267 -4.95 -15.83 7.63
CA ALA A 267 -4.72 -16.25 6.24
C ALA A 267 -5.48 -17.55 5.90
N ASN A 268 -6.32 -17.49 4.87
CA ASN A 268 -7.09 -18.65 4.43
C ASN A 268 -6.17 -19.79 3.98
N GLY A 269 -6.44 -21.00 4.48
CA GLY A 269 -5.71 -22.21 4.11
C GLY A 269 -4.30 -22.35 4.71
N MET A 270 -3.86 -21.42 5.57
CA MET A 270 -2.58 -21.51 6.26
C MET A 270 -2.74 -22.32 7.57
N GLY A 271 -2.13 -23.50 7.63
CA GLY A 271 -2.10 -24.32 8.84
C GLY A 271 -1.06 -23.83 9.85
N TYR A 272 -1.23 -24.24 11.13
CA TYR A 272 -0.38 -23.88 12.26
C TYR A 272 1.11 -24.05 11.99
N THR A 273 1.54 -25.22 11.49
CA THR A 273 2.96 -25.52 11.21
C THR A 273 3.57 -24.54 10.21
N ASN A 274 2.82 -24.16 9.15
CA ASN A 274 3.31 -23.23 8.15
C ASN A 274 3.43 -21.81 8.73
N TYR A 275 2.46 -21.40 9.55
CA TYR A 275 2.47 -20.13 10.26
C TYR A 275 3.70 -20.04 11.20
N MET A 276 3.94 -21.05 12.02
CA MET A 276 5.06 -21.10 12.95
C MET A 276 6.43 -21.14 12.23
N ASN A 277 6.52 -21.82 11.09
CA ASN A 277 7.73 -21.78 10.26
C ASN A 277 8.00 -20.37 9.72
N GLY A 278 6.95 -19.65 9.31
CA GLY A 278 7.04 -18.23 8.91
C GLY A 278 7.47 -17.35 10.08
N PHE A 279 6.87 -17.55 11.26
CA PHE A 279 7.21 -16.82 12.47
C PHE A 279 8.65 -17.02 12.89
N LYS A 280 9.14 -18.27 12.89
CA LYS A 280 10.55 -18.60 13.20
C LYS A 280 11.55 -17.97 12.22
N LYS A 281 11.15 -17.82 10.95
CA LYS A 281 11.99 -17.21 9.90
C LYS A 281 12.09 -15.69 10.02
N LEU A 282 10.98 -15.03 10.35
CA LEU A 282 10.81 -13.58 10.24
C LEU A 282 10.71 -12.89 11.61
N GLY A 283 10.53 -13.66 12.68
CA GLY A 283 10.18 -13.13 13.99
C GLY A 283 8.78 -12.52 14.02
N GLY A 284 8.42 -11.93 15.15
CA GLY A 284 7.11 -11.31 15.26
C GLY A 284 6.85 -10.66 16.60
N ILE A 285 5.58 -10.36 16.82
CA ILE A 285 5.06 -9.70 18.03
C ILE A 285 3.84 -10.45 18.58
N VAL A 286 3.57 -10.25 19.86
CA VAL A 286 2.30 -10.58 20.49
C VAL A 286 1.76 -9.32 21.17
N GLU A 287 0.52 -8.96 20.90
CA GLU A 287 -0.12 -7.80 21.51
C GLU A 287 -1.56 -8.10 21.94
N GLU A 288 -2.10 -7.31 22.85
CA GLU A 288 -3.48 -7.44 23.27
C GLU A 288 -4.44 -7.15 22.10
N PHE A 289 -5.52 -7.91 22.05
CA PHE A 289 -6.62 -7.62 21.13
C PHE A 289 -7.49 -6.51 21.73
N MET A 290 -7.43 -5.34 21.14
CA MET A 290 -8.21 -4.19 21.58
C MET A 290 -9.71 -4.39 21.36
N GLU A 291 -10.48 -4.52 22.43
CA GLU A 291 -11.93 -4.59 22.38
C GLU A 291 -12.57 -3.19 22.46
N GLY A 292 -13.73 -3.04 21.84
CA GLY A 292 -14.51 -1.80 21.90
C GLY A 292 -15.75 -1.89 21.01
N ALA A 293 -16.85 -1.29 21.45
CA ALA A 293 -18.12 -1.30 20.71
C ALA A 293 -18.03 -0.50 19.40
N MET A 294 -17.21 0.55 19.37
CA MET A 294 -16.97 1.37 18.17
C MET A 294 -15.46 1.48 17.96
N LYS A 295 -15.00 0.90 16.85
CA LYS A 295 -13.61 0.89 16.43
C LYS A 295 -13.50 1.36 14.98
N GLN A 296 -12.41 2.06 14.67
CA GLN A 296 -12.02 2.46 13.32
C GLN A 296 -10.54 2.17 13.13
N SER A 297 -10.14 1.92 11.90
CA SER A 297 -8.76 1.63 11.53
C SER A 297 -8.23 2.74 10.59
N PRO A 298 -7.98 3.96 11.11
CA PRO A 298 -7.44 5.00 10.27
C PRO A 298 -5.98 4.76 9.92
N SER A 299 -5.58 5.27 8.76
CA SER A 299 -4.19 5.28 8.28
C SER A 299 -3.79 6.70 7.92
N VAL A 300 -2.59 7.10 8.31
CA VAL A 300 -1.99 8.39 7.97
C VAL A 300 -0.87 8.16 6.98
N GLN A 301 -0.93 8.81 5.82
CA GLN A 301 0.11 8.73 4.82
C GLN A 301 1.08 9.88 4.96
N CYS A 302 2.35 9.56 5.08
CA CYS A 302 3.45 10.50 5.23
C CYS A 302 4.36 10.46 4.01
N ARG A 303 5.11 11.54 3.80
CA ARG A 303 6.16 11.65 2.80
C ARG A 303 7.35 12.40 3.39
N ILE A 304 8.53 11.84 3.23
CA ILE A 304 9.80 12.55 3.46
C ILE A 304 10.45 12.73 2.09
N ASN A 305 10.68 13.98 1.71
CA ASN A 305 11.30 14.27 0.43
C ASN A 305 12.84 14.23 0.49
N PRO A 306 13.56 14.21 -0.63
CA PRO A 306 15.02 14.18 -0.65
C PRO A 306 15.74 15.34 0.07
N LEU A 307 15.05 16.44 0.36
CA LEU A 307 15.58 17.55 1.17
C LEU A 307 15.32 17.36 2.68
N GLY A 308 14.74 16.23 3.07
CA GLY A 308 14.41 15.93 4.46
C GLY A 308 13.13 16.65 4.94
N VAL A 309 12.31 17.25 4.07
CA VAL A 309 11.03 17.83 4.50
C VAL A 309 10.01 16.71 4.66
N CYS A 310 9.35 16.70 5.81
CA CYS A 310 8.34 15.72 6.17
C CYS A 310 6.93 16.33 6.09
N ASP A 311 6.03 15.66 5.37
CA ASP A 311 4.65 16.06 5.19
C ASP A 311 3.69 14.91 5.54
N ILE A 312 2.57 15.21 6.19
CA ILE A 312 1.38 14.35 6.16
C ILE A 312 0.60 14.72 4.91
N ILE A 313 0.41 13.74 4.03
CA ILE A 313 -0.18 13.97 2.71
C ILE A 313 -1.63 13.53 2.61
N SER A 314 -2.08 12.62 3.45
CA SER A 314 -3.48 12.17 3.50
C SER A 314 -3.78 11.34 4.74
N THR A 315 -5.07 11.28 5.09
CA THR A 315 -5.61 10.37 6.10
C THR A 315 -6.75 9.55 5.50
N HIS A 316 -6.90 8.31 5.93
CA HIS A 316 -7.88 7.37 5.39
C HIS A 316 -8.53 6.57 6.50
N ASP A 317 -9.77 6.17 6.33
CA ASP A 317 -10.36 5.10 7.11
C ASP A 317 -10.34 3.81 6.29
N GLN A 318 -9.63 2.81 6.79
CA GLN A 318 -9.57 1.50 6.17
C GLN A 318 -10.92 0.78 6.35
N VAL A 319 -11.41 0.19 5.28
CA VAL A 319 -12.55 -0.71 5.30
C VAL A 319 -12.00 -2.12 5.43
N LEU A 320 -12.19 -2.69 6.61
CA LEU A 320 -11.74 -4.03 6.93
C LEU A 320 -12.90 -5.01 6.88
N GLY A 321 -12.63 -6.26 6.50
CA GLY A 321 -13.62 -7.32 6.39
C GLY A 321 -13.00 -8.71 6.49
N GLY A 322 -13.62 -9.71 5.85
CA GLY A 322 -13.31 -11.12 6.03
C GLY A 322 -13.86 -11.65 7.37
N GLU A 323 -13.74 -12.95 7.62
CA GLU A 323 -14.23 -13.58 8.87
C GLU A 323 -13.54 -13.04 10.11
N SER A 324 -12.26 -12.66 10.01
CA SER A 324 -11.49 -12.06 11.11
C SER A 324 -11.76 -10.57 11.33
N GLY A 325 -12.36 -9.87 10.36
CA GLY A 325 -12.47 -8.42 10.33
C GLY A 325 -11.12 -7.69 10.18
N GLN A 326 -10.06 -8.36 9.74
CA GLN A 326 -8.70 -7.79 9.62
C GLN A 326 -8.18 -7.70 8.18
N VAL A 327 -8.94 -8.22 7.20
CA VAL A 327 -8.57 -8.17 5.79
C VAL A 327 -8.88 -6.79 5.22
N PHE A 328 -7.90 -6.15 4.60
CA PHE A 328 -8.10 -4.86 3.92
C PHE A 328 -8.96 -5.04 2.66
N LEU A 329 -10.13 -4.42 2.64
CA LEU A 329 -11.06 -4.42 1.51
C LEU A 329 -11.05 -3.11 0.72
N GLY A 330 -10.60 -2.03 1.32
CA GLY A 330 -10.59 -0.72 0.70
C GLY A 330 -10.38 0.40 1.70
N ALA A 331 -10.57 1.63 1.26
CA ALA A 331 -10.44 2.81 2.11
C ALA A 331 -11.38 3.93 1.68
N THR A 332 -11.79 4.74 2.64
CA THR A 332 -12.44 6.04 2.41
C THR A 332 -11.46 7.18 2.66
N PHE A 333 -11.60 8.25 1.92
CA PHE A 333 -10.77 9.45 2.03
C PHE A 333 -11.61 10.73 2.04
N PRO A 334 -11.25 11.73 2.88
CA PRO A 334 -10.32 11.67 4.02
C PRO A 334 -10.87 10.80 5.15
N ALA A 335 -10.06 10.52 6.18
CA ALA A 335 -10.55 9.93 7.43
C ALA A 335 -11.58 10.87 8.09
N ARG A 336 -12.43 10.31 8.97
CA ARG A 336 -13.50 11.07 9.63
C ARG A 336 -12.94 12.26 10.41
N LYS A 337 -13.55 13.43 10.24
CA LYS A 337 -13.19 14.65 10.94
C LYS A 337 -13.21 14.53 12.47
N ALA A 338 -14.01 13.62 13.00
CA ALA A 338 -14.16 13.40 14.44
C ALA A 338 -12.83 13.08 15.15
N TYR A 339 -11.83 12.58 14.42
CA TYR A 339 -10.52 12.19 14.97
C TYR A 339 -9.32 12.42 14.04
N SER A 340 -9.52 12.79 12.77
CA SER A 340 -8.40 12.92 11.82
C SER A 340 -7.34 13.93 12.27
N ARG A 341 -7.74 15.00 12.98
CA ARG A 341 -6.80 15.98 13.54
C ARG A 341 -5.98 15.42 14.71
N GLU A 342 -6.60 14.61 15.55
CA GLU A 342 -5.92 14.02 16.72
C GLU A 342 -4.83 13.03 16.28
N LEU A 343 -5.04 12.33 15.16
CA LEU A 343 -4.04 11.43 14.55
C LEU A 343 -2.79 12.16 14.04
N ALA A 344 -2.92 13.42 13.73
CA ALA A 344 -1.84 14.22 13.18
C ALA A 344 -0.64 14.37 14.14
N ILE A 345 -0.92 14.51 15.44
CA ILE A 345 0.12 14.73 16.45
C ILE A 345 1.06 13.51 16.56
N PRO A 346 0.57 12.29 16.86
CA PRO A 346 1.42 11.12 16.89
C PRO A 346 2.05 10.79 15.52
N ALA A 347 1.33 11.01 14.42
CA ALA A 347 1.86 10.77 13.09
C ALA A 347 3.04 11.70 12.76
N MET A 348 2.97 13.00 13.09
CA MET A 348 4.10 13.92 12.89
C MET A 348 5.29 13.60 13.79
N SER A 349 5.06 13.16 15.03
CA SER A 349 6.12 12.71 15.93
C SER A 349 6.87 11.49 15.34
N ILE A 350 6.12 10.48 14.87
CA ILE A 350 6.68 9.30 14.21
C ILE A 350 7.43 9.71 12.93
N ALA A 351 6.81 10.52 12.08
CA ALA A 351 7.42 10.95 10.83
C ALA A 351 8.70 11.77 11.02
N GLY A 352 8.77 12.60 12.07
CA GLY A 352 9.96 13.33 12.46
C GLY A 352 11.10 12.38 12.90
N ALA A 353 10.80 11.34 13.67
CA ALA A 353 11.78 10.33 14.05
C ALA A 353 12.27 9.55 12.80
N MET A 354 11.36 9.17 11.91
CA MET A 354 11.73 8.49 10.67
C MET A 354 12.62 9.36 9.78
N GLN A 355 12.36 10.67 9.71
CA GLN A 355 13.22 11.63 9.02
C GLN A 355 14.64 11.66 9.62
N GLN A 356 14.76 11.73 10.93
CA GLN A 356 16.06 11.73 11.62
C GLN A 356 16.85 10.45 11.38
N LEU A 357 16.16 9.31 11.20
CA LEU A 357 16.76 8.02 10.86
C LEU A 357 17.12 7.89 9.37
N GLY A 358 16.84 8.91 8.54
CA GLY A 358 17.19 8.93 7.12
C GLY A 358 16.17 8.27 6.20
N VAL A 359 14.96 8.03 6.66
CA VAL A 359 13.87 7.50 5.82
C VAL A 359 13.53 8.49 4.71
N LEU A 360 13.36 7.99 3.49
CA LEU A 360 12.99 8.74 2.30
C LEU A 360 11.77 8.12 1.61
N GLY A 361 10.91 8.95 1.06
CA GLY A 361 9.77 8.51 0.25
C GLY A 361 8.45 8.53 1.00
N ARG A 362 7.48 7.79 0.47
CA ARG A 362 6.14 7.66 1.05
C ARG A 362 6.07 6.44 1.96
N PHE A 363 5.39 6.59 3.07
CA PHE A 363 5.08 5.52 4.01
C PHE A 363 3.74 5.77 4.68
N GLY A 364 3.14 4.70 5.21
CA GLY A 364 1.88 4.76 5.97
C GLY A 364 2.12 4.48 7.45
N ILE A 365 1.29 5.08 8.31
CA ILE A 365 1.20 4.76 9.73
C ILE A 365 -0.25 4.34 9.98
N ASP A 366 -0.43 3.09 10.38
CA ASP A 366 -1.74 2.55 10.67
C ASP A 366 -2.06 2.70 12.15
N PHE A 367 -3.29 3.11 12.44
CA PHE A 367 -3.81 3.30 13.78
C PHE A 367 -5.06 2.45 14.02
N LEU A 368 -5.31 2.16 15.27
CA LEU A 368 -6.60 1.70 15.77
C LEU A 368 -7.21 2.77 16.65
N SER A 369 -8.36 3.28 16.27
CA SER A 369 -9.10 4.28 17.05
C SER A 369 -10.29 3.62 17.72
N VAL A 370 -10.37 3.75 19.04
CA VAL A 370 -11.44 3.15 19.88
C VAL A 370 -12.19 4.25 20.57
N TYR A 371 -13.52 4.28 20.41
CA TYR A 371 -14.39 5.23 21.13
C TYR A 371 -14.80 4.67 22.49
N ARG A 372 -14.45 5.40 23.55
CA ARG A 372 -14.77 5.04 24.94
C ARG A 372 -15.08 6.30 25.74
N ASN A 373 -16.07 6.25 26.60
CA ASN A 373 -16.39 7.34 27.54
C ASN A 373 -16.54 8.74 26.90
N GLY A 374 -17.10 8.78 25.68
CA GLY A 374 -17.33 10.06 24.98
C GLY A 374 -16.13 10.60 24.20
N ALA A 375 -14.98 9.90 24.16
CA ALA A 375 -13.77 10.32 23.47
C ALA A 375 -13.17 9.20 22.60
N TRP A 376 -12.38 9.60 21.59
CA TRP A 376 -11.57 8.70 20.79
C TRP A 376 -10.19 8.52 21.42
N PHE A 377 -9.70 7.28 21.42
CA PHE A 377 -8.35 6.90 21.84
C PHE A 377 -7.66 6.26 20.63
N HIS A 378 -6.46 6.71 20.31
CA HIS A 378 -5.71 6.30 19.13
C HIS A 378 -4.47 5.50 19.53
N TYR A 379 -4.34 4.32 18.96
CA TYR A 379 -3.22 3.42 19.19
C TYR A 379 -2.49 3.21 17.86
N ALA A 380 -1.19 3.48 17.81
CA ALA A 380 -0.38 3.18 16.63
C ALA A 380 -0.16 1.67 16.54
N ILE A 381 -0.30 1.12 15.34
CA ILE A 381 -0.27 -0.32 15.07
C ILE A 381 0.96 -0.74 14.30
N GLU A 382 1.26 -0.07 13.17
CA GLU A 382 2.44 -0.36 12.36
C GLU A 382 2.83 0.80 11.45
N ILE A 383 4.10 0.81 11.06
CA ILE A 383 4.67 1.70 10.05
C ILE A 383 4.89 0.87 8.78
N ASN A 384 4.28 1.28 7.69
CA ASN A 384 4.44 0.64 6.39
C ASN A 384 5.43 1.46 5.55
N LEU A 385 6.73 1.10 5.54
CA LEU A 385 7.79 1.81 4.80
C LEU A 385 7.74 1.61 3.28
N ARG A 386 6.57 1.65 2.73
CA ARG A 386 6.29 1.43 1.32
C ARG A 386 5.02 2.16 0.89
N LYS A 387 4.76 2.15 -0.40
CA LYS A 387 3.45 2.53 -0.91
C LYS A 387 2.41 1.50 -0.46
N GLY A 388 1.23 1.95 -0.09
CA GLY A 388 0.10 1.12 0.36
C GLY A 388 -1.07 1.14 -0.63
N GLY A 389 -2.15 0.44 -0.29
CA GLY A 389 -3.40 0.43 -1.05
C GLY A 389 -4.07 1.79 -1.17
N THR A 390 -3.75 2.73 -0.29
CA THR A 390 -4.26 4.12 -0.31
C THR A 390 -3.43 5.07 -1.18
N THR A 391 -2.23 4.65 -1.61
CA THR A 391 -1.30 5.55 -2.33
C THR A 391 -1.80 5.90 -3.73
N HIS A 392 -2.16 4.90 -4.55
CA HIS A 392 -2.61 5.15 -5.92
C HIS A 392 -3.96 5.84 -6.01
N PRO A 393 -4.97 5.55 -5.15
CA PRO A 393 -6.21 6.31 -5.14
C PRO A 393 -5.99 7.80 -4.84
N PHE A 394 -5.17 8.09 -3.84
CA PHE A 394 -4.86 9.47 -3.49
C PHE A 394 -4.09 10.20 -4.60
N LEU A 395 -3.10 9.54 -5.22
CA LEU A 395 -2.37 10.09 -6.37
C LEU A 395 -3.31 10.41 -7.53
N MET A 396 -4.25 9.51 -7.84
CA MET A 396 -5.21 9.74 -8.91
C MET A 396 -6.12 10.94 -8.59
N LEU A 397 -6.68 11.00 -7.38
CA LEU A 397 -7.45 12.17 -6.97
C LEU A 397 -6.63 13.46 -7.15
N GLN A 398 -5.40 13.47 -6.66
CA GLN A 398 -4.52 14.64 -6.72
C GLN A 398 -4.19 15.04 -8.18
N PHE A 399 -3.87 14.09 -9.05
CA PHE A 399 -3.57 14.35 -10.45
C PHE A 399 -4.77 14.89 -11.24
N LEU A 400 -5.96 14.39 -10.95
CA LEU A 400 -7.17 14.76 -11.67
C LEU A 400 -7.77 16.09 -11.20
N THR A 401 -7.56 16.46 -9.95
CA THR A 401 -8.23 17.60 -9.34
C THR A 401 -7.31 18.72 -8.92
N ASN A 402 -5.98 18.51 -8.92
CA ASN A 402 -4.95 19.42 -8.43
C ASN A 402 -5.24 19.96 -7.01
N GLY A 403 -5.95 19.17 -6.19
CA GLY A 403 -6.26 19.57 -4.83
C GLY A 403 -5.17 19.20 -3.85
N GLU A 404 -5.31 19.71 -2.63
CA GLU A 404 -4.38 19.48 -1.54
C GLU A 404 -5.15 19.07 -0.28
N TYR A 405 -4.54 18.19 0.51
CA TYR A 405 -5.05 17.79 1.81
C TYR A 405 -4.48 18.72 2.88
N ASP A 406 -5.36 19.38 3.61
CA ASP A 406 -4.99 20.18 4.78
C ASP A 406 -5.25 19.38 6.06
N MET A 407 -4.16 19.05 6.74
CA MET A 407 -4.20 18.28 7.97
C MET A 407 -4.88 19.02 9.13
N GLN A 408 -4.80 20.37 9.16
CA GLN A 408 -5.41 21.17 10.23
C GLN A 408 -6.94 21.15 10.16
N SER A 409 -7.50 21.20 8.94
CA SER A 409 -8.95 21.08 8.74
C SER A 409 -9.42 19.64 8.59
N GLY A 410 -8.52 18.70 8.23
CA GLY A 410 -8.86 17.33 7.86
C GLY A 410 -9.61 17.24 6.53
N GLU A 411 -9.47 18.23 5.65
CA GLU A 411 -10.19 18.33 4.39
C GLU A 411 -9.24 18.30 3.19
N TYR A 412 -9.76 17.78 2.10
CA TYR A 412 -9.12 17.89 0.79
C TYR A 412 -9.85 18.92 -0.03
N ARG A 413 -9.15 19.93 -0.55
CA ARG A 413 -9.72 21.01 -1.32
C ARG A 413 -9.04 21.16 -2.68
N MET A 414 -9.87 21.31 -3.70
CA MET A 414 -9.42 21.68 -5.03
C MET A 414 -9.13 23.18 -5.11
N PRO A 415 -8.42 23.64 -6.18
CA PRO A 415 -8.13 25.08 -6.38
C PRO A 415 -9.37 25.97 -6.42
N ASN A 416 -10.54 25.43 -6.84
CA ASN A 416 -11.82 26.14 -6.85
C ASN A 416 -12.52 26.18 -5.47
N GLY A 417 -11.89 25.64 -4.41
CA GLY A 417 -12.42 25.61 -3.06
C GLY A 417 -13.38 24.47 -2.75
N GLN A 418 -13.78 23.67 -3.73
CA GLN A 418 -14.65 22.51 -3.50
C GLN A 418 -13.87 21.34 -2.90
N SER A 419 -14.52 20.60 -2.02
CA SER A 419 -13.94 19.37 -1.44
C SER A 419 -14.19 18.17 -2.33
N ARG A 420 -13.30 17.18 -2.27
CA ARG A 420 -13.47 15.86 -2.88
C ARG A 420 -13.15 14.76 -1.89
N TYR A 421 -13.88 13.67 -2.09
CA TYR A 421 -13.86 12.47 -1.27
C TYR A 421 -13.71 11.27 -2.20
N TYR A 422 -13.22 10.15 -1.68
CA TYR A 422 -13.32 8.91 -2.44
C TYR A 422 -13.61 7.69 -1.56
N PHE A 423 -14.16 6.68 -2.22
CA PHE A 423 -14.16 5.29 -1.78
C PHE A 423 -13.31 4.50 -2.77
N ALA A 424 -12.31 3.76 -2.29
CA ALA A 424 -11.43 2.97 -3.14
C ALA A 424 -11.36 1.53 -2.64
N SER A 425 -11.27 0.57 -3.57
CA SER A 425 -11.09 -0.85 -3.29
C SER A 425 -10.23 -1.50 -4.36
N ASP A 426 -9.30 -2.37 -3.93
CA ASP A 426 -8.52 -3.27 -4.79
C ASP A 426 -9.13 -4.69 -4.83
N ASN A 427 -10.27 -4.90 -4.14
CA ASN A 427 -10.85 -6.21 -3.88
C ASN A 427 -12.31 -6.30 -4.35
N VAL A 428 -12.62 -5.74 -5.50
CA VAL A 428 -13.88 -6.02 -6.19
C VAL A 428 -13.67 -7.33 -6.96
N GLU A 429 -14.29 -8.40 -6.49
CA GLU A 429 -14.10 -9.73 -7.05
C GLU A 429 -15.44 -10.49 -7.08
N ASP A 430 -15.79 -11.00 -8.25
CA ASP A 430 -16.94 -11.87 -8.46
C ASP A 430 -16.66 -12.83 -9.61
N ALA A 431 -16.99 -14.11 -9.43
CA ALA A 431 -16.80 -15.12 -10.46
C ALA A 431 -17.57 -14.81 -11.76
N ARG A 432 -18.68 -14.07 -11.67
CA ARG A 432 -19.49 -13.64 -12.81
C ARG A 432 -18.78 -12.64 -13.72
N TYR A 433 -17.76 -11.94 -13.22
CA TYR A 433 -17.01 -10.96 -14.01
C TYR A 433 -15.93 -11.60 -14.88
N LYS A 434 -15.62 -12.89 -14.67
CA LYS A 434 -14.67 -13.62 -15.52
C LYS A 434 -15.15 -13.63 -16.97
N GLY A 435 -14.19 -13.41 -17.87
CA GLY A 435 -14.47 -13.28 -19.29
C GLY A 435 -14.75 -11.86 -19.77
N LEU A 436 -15.09 -10.91 -18.88
CA LEU A 436 -15.15 -9.50 -19.29
C LEU A 436 -13.75 -9.00 -19.67
N THR A 437 -13.62 -8.48 -20.87
CA THR A 437 -12.38 -7.86 -21.34
C THR A 437 -12.25 -6.42 -20.82
N PRO A 438 -11.05 -5.80 -20.92
CA PRO A 438 -10.89 -4.37 -20.65
C PRO A 438 -11.84 -3.48 -21.47
N HIS A 439 -12.11 -3.83 -22.74
CA HIS A 439 -13.05 -3.12 -23.59
C HIS A 439 -14.48 -3.22 -23.05
N ASP A 440 -14.92 -4.42 -22.66
CA ASP A 440 -16.27 -4.60 -22.12
C ASP A 440 -16.48 -3.75 -20.87
N LEU A 441 -15.50 -3.71 -19.97
CA LEU A 441 -15.58 -2.87 -18.76
C LEU A 441 -15.72 -1.38 -19.11
N ILE A 442 -14.93 -0.90 -20.07
CA ILE A 442 -14.95 0.50 -20.49
C ILE A 442 -16.30 0.84 -21.14
N ASP A 443 -16.80 -0.03 -22.02
CA ASP A 443 -18.09 0.15 -22.70
C ASP A 443 -19.26 0.15 -21.72
N ILE A 444 -19.29 -0.80 -20.78
CA ILE A 444 -20.29 -0.84 -19.70
C ILE A 444 -20.26 0.46 -18.90
N ALA A 445 -19.06 0.89 -18.50
CA ALA A 445 -18.92 2.11 -17.71
C ALA A 445 -19.34 3.37 -18.46
N MET A 446 -19.07 3.44 -19.77
CA MET A 446 -19.53 4.54 -20.64
C MET A 446 -21.05 4.53 -20.79
N CYS A 447 -21.66 3.40 -21.14
CA CYS A 447 -23.10 3.27 -21.34
C CYS A 447 -23.89 3.67 -20.08
N HIS A 448 -23.37 3.32 -18.90
CA HIS A 448 -24.02 3.60 -17.61
C HIS A 448 -23.57 4.93 -16.96
N LYS A 449 -22.73 5.73 -17.65
CA LYS A 449 -22.24 7.04 -17.19
C LYS A 449 -21.56 6.94 -15.82
N LEU A 450 -20.66 5.94 -15.67
CA LEU A 450 -19.91 5.69 -14.45
C LEU A 450 -18.54 6.36 -14.48
N LEU A 451 -17.93 6.48 -15.68
CA LEU A 451 -16.57 6.99 -15.83
C LEU A 451 -16.40 8.38 -15.21
N TYR A 452 -15.19 8.63 -14.76
CA TYR A 452 -14.79 9.94 -14.24
C TYR A 452 -15.06 11.05 -15.26
N ASP A 453 -15.83 12.05 -14.85
CA ASP A 453 -16.18 13.23 -15.63
C ASP A 453 -15.26 14.40 -15.21
N GLY A 454 -14.36 14.79 -16.09
CA GLY A 454 -13.40 15.87 -15.83
C GLY A 454 -14.03 17.24 -15.60
N ALA A 455 -15.25 17.48 -16.10
CA ALA A 455 -15.97 18.75 -15.88
C ALA A 455 -16.60 18.80 -14.47
N LYS A 456 -17.14 17.68 -14.00
CA LYS A 456 -17.71 17.55 -12.65
C LYS A 456 -16.65 17.21 -11.61
N GLN A 457 -15.53 16.62 -12.06
CA GLN A 457 -14.48 16.07 -11.23
C GLN A 457 -15.00 15.02 -10.23
N CYS A 458 -15.93 14.19 -10.69
CA CYS A 458 -16.56 13.09 -9.98
C CYS A 458 -16.71 11.89 -10.92
N GLY A 459 -16.87 10.69 -10.37
CA GLY A 459 -17.10 9.45 -11.11
C GLY A 459 -16.15 8.34 -10.70
N VAL A 460 -16.12 7.27 -11.49
CA VAL A 460 -15.38 6.05 -11.20
C VAL A 460 -14.14 5.94 -12.08
N MET A 461 -13.06 5.56 -11.48
CA MET A 461 -11.83 5.17 -12.15
C MET A 461 -11.50 3.74 -11.82
N PHE A 462 -11.11 2.98 -12.83
CA PHE A 462 -10.74 1.58 -12.70
C PHE A 462 -9.22 1.41 -12.68
N HIS A 463 -8.75 0.44 -11.94
CA HIS A 463 -7.36 -0.02 -11.94
C HIS A 463 -7.32 -1.54 -11.79
N MET A 464 -6.16 -2.17 -12.02
CA MET A 464 -6.04 -3.62 -12.09
C MET A 464 -7.03 -4.25 -13.09
N ILE A 465 -7.28 -3.54 -14.19
CA ILE A 465 -8.27 -3.94 -15.21
C ILE A 465 -7.85 -5.26 -15.86
N GLY A 466 -6.56 -5.51 -16.02
CA GLY A 466 -6.04 -6.75 -16.58
C GLY A 466 -6.38 -8.02 -15.79
N ALA A 467 -6.69 -7.88 -14.48
CA ALA A 467 -7.11 -9.01 -13.64
C ALA A 467 -8.56 -9.44 -13.88
N LEU A 468 -9.36 -8.62 -14.57
CA LEU A 468 -10.80 -8.83 -14.66
C LEU A 468 -11.15 -10.13 -15.38
N SER A 469 -10.61 -10.34 -16.59
CA SER A 469 -11.01 -11.45 -17.45
C SER A 469 -10.68 -12.82 -16.87
N GLU A 470 -9.50 -12.97 -16.29
CA GLU A 470 -9.02 -14.25 -15.76
C GLU A 470 -9.53 -14.51 -14.34
N PHE A 471 -9.47 -13.49 -13.49
CA PHE A 471 -9.75 -13.64 -12.05
C PHE A 471 -11.12 -13.11 -11.62
N GLY A 472 -11.84 -12.38 -12.48
CA GLY A 472 -13.08 -11.69 -12.10
C GLY A 472 -12.83 -10.57 -11.10
N LYS A 473 -11.61 -10.03 -11.07
CA LYS A 473 -11.13 -9.07 -10.06
C LYS A 473 -10.75 -7.75 -10.70
N LEU A 474 -11.11 -6.66 -10.06
CA LEU A 474 -10.69 -5.31 -10.44
C LEU A 474 -10.57 -4.41 -9.23
N GLY A 475 -9.90 -3.28 -9.43
CA GLY A 475 -9.89 -2.20 -8.47
C GLY A 475 -10.65 -0.99 -8.99
N MET A 476 -11.17 -0.17 -8.09
CA MET A 476 -11.79 1.10 -8.45
C MET A 476 -11.60 2.20 -7.41
N VAL A 477 -11.61 3.43 -7.89
CA VAL A 477 -11.60 4.66 -7.10
C VAL A 477 -12.83 5.47 -7.49
N CYS A 478 -13.77 5.59 -6.58
CA CYS A 478 -15.03 6.30 -6.78
C CYS A 478 -14.93 7.69 -6.14
N ILE A 479 -14.87 8.75 -6.95
CA ILE A 479 -14.66 10.13 -6.52
C ILE A 479 -16.02 10.86 -6.49
N GLY A 480 -16.31 11.53 -5.37
CA GLY A 480 -17.54 12.31 -5.18
C GLY A 480 -17.31 13.60 -4.41
N GLY A 481 -18.33 14.46 -4.33
CA GLY A 481 -18.36 15.68 -3.52
C GLY A 481 -18.60 15.42 -2.03
N SER A 482 -18.94 14.19 -1.65
CA SER A 482 -19.07 13.71 -0.26
C SER A 482 -18.73 12.24 -0.16
N HIS A 483 -18.58 11.71 1.07
CA HIS A 483 -18.39 10.28 1.32
C HIS A 483 -19.58 9.44 0.82
N GLU A 484 -20.79 9.95 0.99
CA GLU A 484 -22.04 9.31 0.56
C GLU A 484 -22.08 9.20 -0.98
N GLU A 485 -21.72 10.28 -1.69
CA GLU A 485 -21.69 10.27 -3.15
C GLU A 485 -20.62 9.31 -3.68
N ALA A 486 -19.42 9.32 -3.10
CA ALA A 486 -18.36 8.40 -3.46
C ALA A 486 -18.78 6.93 -3.26
N ARG A 487 -19.46 6.63 -2.16
CA ARG A 487 -20.00 5.30 -1.89
C ARG A 487 -21.13 4.94 -2.86
N ALA A 488 -22.01 5.88 -3.18
CA ALA A 488 -23.08 5.68 -4.15
C ALA A 488 -22.55 5.31 -5.55
N TYR A 489 -21.44 5.93 -5.99
CA TYR A 489 -20.74 5.52 -7.21
C TYR A 489 -20.24 4.08 -7.13
N PHE A 490 -19.66 3.69 -6.01
CA PHE A 490 -19.18 2.31 -5.80
C PHE A 490 -20.32 1.31 -5.89
N GLU A 491 -21.39 1.51 -5.12
CA GLU A 491 -22.56 0.63 -5.08
C GLU A 491 -23.27 0.55 -6.44
N LYS A 492 -23.42 1.70 -7.11
CA LYS A 492 -23.97 1.74 -8.47
C LYS A 492 -23.14 0.93 -9.45
N THR A 493 -21.81 1.02 -9.38
CA THR A 493 -20.91 0.28 -10.26
C THR A 493 -21.04 -1.24 -10.05
N ILE A 494 -21.05 -1.68 -8.79
CA ILE A 494 -21.24 -3.10 -8.46
C ILE A 494 -22.61 -3.60 -9.00
N ASN A 495 -23.68 -2.84 -8.80
CA ASN A 495 -25.01 -3.21 -9.27
C ASN A 495 -25.07 -3.32 -10.80
N VAL A 496 -24.45 -2.38 -11.53
CA VAL A 496 -24.38 -2.40 -13.00
C VAL A 496 -23.61 -3.63 -13.48
N LEU A 497 -22.42 -3.89 -12.92
CA LEU A 497 -21.62 -5.07 -13.29
C LEU A 497 -22.38 -6.37 -13.03
N ASN A 498 -23.03 -6.48 -11.87
CA ASN A 498 -23.83 -7.65 -11.52
C ASN A 498 -24.99 -7.86 -12.50
N GLN A 499 -25.71 -6.78 -12.86
CA GLN A 499 -26.83 -6.85 -13.78
C GLN A 499 -26.39 -7.29 -15.19
N VAL A 500 -25.36 -6.65 -15.75
CA VAL A 500 -24.88 -6.97 -17.09
C VAL A 500 -24.39 -8.43 -17.17
N CYS A 501 -23.66 -8.90 -16.14
CA CYS A 501 -23.18 -10.28 -16.10
C CYS A 501 -24.30 -11.32 -15.87
N THR A 502 -25.45 -10.91 -15.34
CA THR A 502 -26.60 -11.82 -15.13
C THR A 502 -27.47 -11.86 -16.39
N ASP A 503 -27.61 -10.75 -17.10
CA ASP A 503 -28.44 -10.64 -18.30
C ASP A 503 -27.77 -11.26 -19.54
N CYS A 504 -26.47 -11.57 -19.48
CA CYS A 504 -25.71 -12.34 -20.47
C CYS A 504 -25.26 -13.68 -19.90
N PRO A 505 -26.13 -14.66 -19.65
CA PRO A 505 -25.73 -15.95 -19.15
C PRO A 505 -25.01 -16.72 -20.26
N GLY A 506 -23.68 -16.72 -20.23
CA GLY A 506 -22.84 -17.69 -20.93
C GLY A 506 -22.87 -17.61 -22.46
N SER A 507 -21.97 -16.83 -23.03
CA SER A 507 -21.38 -17.18 -24.33
C SER A 507 -20.19 -18.12 -24.14
#